data_18ab9a07e27a4a70a5fb48ef2f46e30a
#
_entry.id   18ab9a07e27a4a70a5fb48ef2f46e30a
#
_cell.length_a   1.000
_cell.length_b   1.000
_cell.length_c   1.000
_cell.angle_alpha   90.00
_cell.angle_beta   90.00
_cell.angle_gamma   90.00
#
_symmetry.space_group_name_H-M   'P 1'
#
loop_
_entity.id
_entity.type
_entity.pdbx_description
1 polymer ?
#
loop_
_entity_poly.entity_id
_entity_poly.type
_entity_poly.pdbx_seq_one_letter_code
_entity_poly.pdbx_strand_id
1 'polypeptide(L)'
;MASSLRAKHYGGTQDRMFWSTAFENRLNNDLYLSRLVELSASMFDWTGLPETCDVRTLELALLGNGRAVFFKDDALDMYMTLPVNVSTSGYDVYGQPLQFTARSLYNNYRYPLTQETGVMIYNNYLRTPSLMQLVSFADRLGKIDEIIDINVNAQKTPILILADESKRLTMKNLYMKYDGNQPFIFGDKNLSINDFTVLKTDAPYVADKLYEIKTQIFNEALTFLGISNTSFQKKERLITDEVTRNMGGTIAARYNRLNERQKACEKINSLFNLNVWCEYKEDYDDRLIVEDADDVRYQKQTKEKEGKEKDNE
;
A
#
# COMPACT_ATOMS: atom_id res chain seq x y z
N MET A 1 -1.53 -23.68 -14.11
CA MET A 1 -3.00 -23.84 -14.28
C MET A 1 -3.73 -22.54 -14.65
N ALA A 2 -3.29 -21.34 -14.23
CA ALA A 2 -3.94 -20.07 -14.59
C ALA A 2 -3.87 -19.72 -16.09
N SER A 3 -2.81 -20.11 -16.82
CA SER A 3 -2.65 -19.81 -18.24
C SER A 3 -3.59 -20.59 -19.17
N SER A 4 -4.07 -21.77 -18.75
CA SER A 4 -4.96 -22.60 -19.58
C SER A 4 -6.44 -22.19 -19.53
N LEU A 5 -6.86 -21.53 -18.45
CA LEU A 5 -8.22 -20.98 -18.30
C LEU A 5 -8.42 -19.71 -19.13
N ARG A 6 -7.35 -18.94 -19.39
CA ARG A 6 -7.37 -17.73 -20.23
C ARG A 6 -7.70 -17.99 -21.70
N ALA A 7 -7.33 -19.14 -22.24
CA ALA A 7 -7.42 -19.41 -23.67
C ALA A 7 -8.82 -19.81 -24.17
N LYS A 8 -9.74 -20.22 -23.30
CA LYS A 8 -11.03 -20.82 -23.69
C LYS A 8 -12.21 -19.87 -23.84
N HIS A 9 -12.11 -18.60 -23.39
CA HIS A 9 -13.29 -17.72 -23.27
C HIS A 9 -13.32 -16.50 -24.19
N TYR A 10 -12.26 -16.19 -24.95
CA TYR A 10 -12.22 -14.96 -25.74
C TYR A 10 -11.88 -15.26 -27.22
N GLY A 11 -12.78 -14.86 -28.12
CA GLY A 11 -12.63 -14.95 -29.56
C GLY A 11 -11.47 -14.13 -30.08
N GLY A 12 -10.94 -14.13 -31.18
CA GLY A 12 -9.95 -13.32 -31.91
C GLY A 12 -8.64 -12.91 -31.18
N THR A 13 -7.58 -12.72 -31.95
CA THR A 13 -6.23 -12.37 -31.40
C THR A 13 -6.19 -10.98 -30.78
N GLN A 14 -6.98 -10.03 -31.28
CA GLN A 14 -7.07 -8.66 -30.76
C GLN A 14 -7.80 -8.62 -29.39
N ASP A 15 -8.90 -9.39 -29.26
CA ASP A 15 -9.61 -9.49 -28.00
C ASP A 15 -8.73 -10.10 -26.90
N ARG A 16 -7.87 -11.04 -27.22
CA ARG A 16 -6.93 -11.65 -26.26
C ARG A 16 -5.91 -10.66 -25.72
N MET A 17 -5.38 -9.78 -26.56
CA MET A 17 -4.43 -8.74 -26.11
C MET A 17 -5.10 -7.71 -25.23
N PHE A 18 -6.29 -7.25 -25.61
CA PHE A 18 -7.08 -6.30 -24.80
C PHE A 18 -7.36 -6.86 -23.39
N TRP A 19 -7.88 -8.09 -23.31
CA TRP A 19 -8.19 -8.72 -22.03
C TRP A 19 -6.94 -9.06 -21.21
N SER A 20 -5.80 -9.36 -21.85
CA SER A 20 -4.53 -9.56 -21.16
C SER A 20 -4.09 -8.27 -20.47
N THR A 21 -4.09 -7.15 -21.20
CA THR A 21 -3.72 -5.84 -20.65
C THR A 21 -4.66 -5.39 -19.54
N ALA A 22 -5.98 -5.52 -19.74
CA ALA A 22 -6.96 -5.18 -18.72
C ALA A 22 -6.80 -6.02 -17.43
N PHE A 23 -6.40 -7.27 -17.58
CA PHE A 23 -6.11 -8.14 -16.44
C PHE A 23 -4.81 -7.74 -15.72
N GLU A 24 -3.76 -7.40 -16.46
CA GLU A 24 -2.47 -6.95 -15.90
C GLU A 24 -2.65 -5.65 -15.12
N ASN A 25 -3.40 -4.69 -15.67
CA ASN A 25 -3.71 -3.43 -15.01
C ASN A 25 -4.48 -3.67 -13.69
N ARG A 26 -5.49 -4.53 -13.72
CA ARG A 26 -6.22 -4.91 -12.50
C ARG A 26 -5.31 -5.60 -11.47
N LEU A 27 -4.42 -6.47 -11.93
CA LEU A 27 -3.46 -7.14 -11.05
C LEU A 27 -2.54 -6.14 -10.34
N ASN A 28 -2.05 -5.13 -11.05
CA ASN A 28 -1.21 -4.08 -10.47
C ASN A 28 -1.97 -3.30 -9.37
N ASN A 29 -3.22 -2.93 -9.62
CA ASN A 29 -4.06 -2.28 -8.61
C ASN A 29 -4.26 -3.16 -7.38
N ASP A 30 -4.56 -4.45 -7.58
CA ASP A 30 -4.77 -5.42 -6.49
C ASP A 30 -3.48 -5.63 -5.67
N LEU A 31 -2.30 -5.60 -6.31
CA LEU A 31 -1.00 -5.70 -5.63
C LEU A 31 -0.72 -4.46 -4.77
N TYR A 32 -0.96 -3.24 -5.28
CA TYR A 32 -0.82 -2.02 -4.49
C TYR A 32 -1.79 -1.99 -3.32
N LEU A 33 -3.05 -2.35 -3.56
CA LEU A 33 -4.05 -2.41 -2.51
C LEU A 33 -3.67 -3.41 -1.42
N SER A 34 -3.25 -4.61 -1.80
CA SER A 34 -2.81 -5.64 -0.86
C SER A 34 -1.65 -5.16 0.01
N ARG A 35 -0.65 -4.50 -0.60
CA ARG A 35 0.49 -3.93 0.12
C ARG A 35 0.06 -2.84 1.12
N LEU A 36 -0.81 -1.92 0.71
CA LEU A 36 -1.28 -0.84 1.58
C LEU A 36 -2.16 -1.38 2.73
N VAL A 37 -2.99 -2.40 2.46
CA VAL A 37 -3.80 -3.08 3.48
C VAL A 37 -2.91 -3.80 4.48
N GLU A 38 -1.88 -4.52 4.02
CA GLU A 38 -0.92 -5.21 4.88
C GLU A 38 -0.19 -4.24 5.81
N LEU A 39 0.35 -3.14 5.25
CA LEU A 39 0.99 -2.09 6.03
C LEU A 39 0.03 -1.49 7.07
N SER A 40 -1.22 -1.21 6.68
CA SER A 40 -2.23 -0.66 7.59
C SER A 40 -2.60 -1.62 8.73
N ALA A 41 -2.72 -2.92 8.45
CA ALA A 41 -3.11 -3.92 9.43
C ALA A 41 -1.97 -4.31 10.39
N SER A 42 -0.71 -4.10 9.97
CA SER A 42 0.48 -4.51 10.73
C SER A 42 1.14 -3.38 11.53
N MET A 43 0.64 -2.14 11.43
CA MET A 43 1.34 -0.99 12.01
C MET A 43 1.15 -0.80 13.53
N PHE A 44 0.19 -1.52 14.15
CA PHE A 44 -0.04 -1.47 15.59
C PHE A 44 0.41 -2.76 16.27
N ASP A 45 0.93 -2.61 17.48
CA ASP A 45 1.23 -3.71 18.38
C ASP A 45 0.27 -3.69 19.58
N TRP A 46 -0.32 -4.85 19.86
CA TRP A 46 -1.28 -5.04 20.94
C TRP A 46 -0.66 -5.94 21.99
N THR A 47 -0.43 -5.40 23.18
CA THR A 47 0.11 -6.15 24.32
C THR A 47 -0.99 -6.48 25.31
N GLY A 48 -0.88 -7.62 25.98
CA GLY A 48 -1.84 -8.06 26.99
C GLY A 48 -3.21 -8.47 26.45
N LEU A 49 -3.39 -8.54 25.13
CA LEU A 49 -4.63 -9.05 24.54
C LEU A 49 -4.71 -10.57 24.75
N PRO A 50 -5.87 -11.15 25.15
CA PRO A 50 -6.01 -12.60 25.28
C PRO A 50 -5.68 -13.35 23.99
N GLU A 51 -5.04 -14.52 24.07
CA GLU A 51 -4.61 -15.33 22.93
C GLU A 51 -5.76 -15.73 21.98
N THR A 52 -6.99 -15.74 22.49
CA THR A 52 -8.20 -16.03 21.70
C THR A 52 -8.62 -14.89 20.78
N CYS A 53 -8.02 -13.71 20.93
CA CYS A 53 -8.26 -12.53 20.12
C CYS A 53 -7.25 -12.46 18.95
N ASP A 54 -7.74 -12.53 17.73
CA ASP A 54 -6.91 -12.37 16.53
C ASP A 54 -6.74 -10.89 16.16
N VAL A 55 -5.53 -10.36 16.39
CA VAL A 55 -5.15 -8.97 16.10
C VAL A 55 -5.31 -8.65 14.60
N ARG A 56 -5.00 -9.59 13.72
CA ARG A 56 -5.16 -9.41 12.28
C ARG A 56 -6.63 -9.18 11.91
N THR A 57 -7.54 -9.99 12.44
CA THR A 57 -8.98 -9.84 12.20
C THR A 57 -9.49 -8.53 12.80
N LEU A 58 -9.01 -8.13 13.97
CA LEU A 58 -9.32 -6.85 14.59
C LEU A 58 -8.93 -5.68 13.69
N GLU A 59 -7.69 -5.59 13.25
CA GLU A 59 -7.20 -4.47 12.45
C GLU A 59 -7.84 -4.43 11.06
N LEU A 60 -8.09 -5.58 10.42
CA LEU A 60 -8.85 -5.65 9.17
C LEU A 60 -10.32 -5.21 9.33
N ALA A 61 -10.96 -5.53 10.46
CA ALA A 61 -12.30 -5.04 10.76
C ALA A 61 -12.32 -3.52 10.97
N LEU A 62 -11.33 -2.97 11.66
CA LEU A 62 -11.18 -1.53 11.84
C LEU A 62 -10.95 -0.82 10.49
N LEU A 63 -10.09 -1.37 9.65
CA LEU A 63 -9.81 -0.82 8.33
C LEU A 63 -11.02 -0.84 7.41
N GLY A 64 -11.74 -1.98 7.35
CA GLY A 64 -12.85 -2.21 6.42
C GLY A 64 -14.19 -1.65 6.89
N ASN A 65 -14.49 -1.73 8.19
CA ASN A 65 -15.78 -1.33 8.77
C ASN A 65 -15.69 -0.06 9.64
N GLY A 66 -14.48 0.42 9.94
CA GLY A 66 -14.25 1.57 10.82
C GLY A 66 -14.43 1.27 12.30
N ARG A 67 -14.89 0.06 12.67
CA ARG A 67 -15.19 -0.35 14.03
C ARG A 67 -15.11 -1.86 14.21
N ALA A 68 -14.72 -2.28 15.41
CA ALA A 68 -14.73 -3.65 15.90
C ALA A 68 -15.21 -3.67 17.35
N VAL A 69 -15.46 -4.83 17.93
CA VAL A 69 -15.85 -4.98 19.32
C VAL A 69 -14.97 -6.01 20.01
N PHE A 70 -14.55 -5.69 21.23
CA PHE A 70 -13.95 -6.62 22.17
C PHE A 70 -15.02 -7.03 23.20
N PHE A 71 -15.17 -8.32 23.46
CA PHE A 71 -16.16 -8.84 24.40
C PHE A 71 -15.75 -10.22 24.92
N LYS A 72 -16.43 -10.68 25.98
CA LYS A 72 -16.35 -12.04 26.47
C LYS A 72 -17.62 -12.79 26.04
N ASP A 73 -17.46 -13.96 25.40
CA ASP A 73 -18.57 -14.89 25.19
C ASP A 73 -18.68 -15.80 26.39
N ASP A 74 -19.80 -15.65 27.17
CA ASP A 74 -20.02 -16.41 28.39
C ASP A 74 -20.27 -17.90 28.12
N ALA A 75 -20.79 -18.25 26.93
CA ALA A 75 -21.06 -19.65 26.57
C ALA A 75 -19.79 -20.41 26.22
N LEU A 76 -18.83 -19.73 25.61
CA LEU A 76 -17.54 -20.30 25.22
C LEU A 76 -16.43 -20.03 26.25
N ASP A 77 -16.69 -19.17 27.23
CA ASP A 77 -15.73 -18.64 28.21
C ASP A 77 -14.45 -18.08 27.55
N MET A 78 -14.63 -17.36 26.44
CA MET A 78 -13.54 -16.85 25.62
C MET A 78 -13.69 -15.36 25.34
N TYR A 79 -12.57 -14.66 25.33
CA TYR A 79 -12.52 -13.28 24.83
C TYR A 79 -12.38 -13.28 23.30
N MET A 80 -13.06 -12.34 22.65
CA MET A 80 -13.02 -12.22 21.19
C MET A 80 -12.97 -10.77 20.73
N THR A 81 -12.36 -10.59 19.55
CA THR A 81 -12.39 -9.34 18.79
C THR A 81 -13.01 -9.59 17.43
N LEU A 82 -14.18 -9.03 17.16
CA LEU A 82 -14.92 -9.26 15.92
C LEU A 82 -15.42 -7.96 15.28
N PRO A 83 -15.67 -7.98 13.97
CA PRO A 83 -16.45 -6.94 13.30
C PRO A 83 -17.82 -6.78 13.94
N VAL A 84 -18.35 -5.57 13.90
CA VAL A 84 -19.61 -5.25 14.57
C VAL A 84 -20.63 -4.65 13.60
N ASN A 85 -21.88 -5.12 13.72
CA ASN A 85 -23.04 -4.48 13.11
C ASN A 85 -23.82 -3.72 14.19
N VAL A 86 -24.14 -2.47 13.89
CA VAL A 86 -24.92 -1.62 14.80
C VAL A 86 -26.37 -1.56 14.32
N SER A 87 -27.30 -1.73 15.26
CA SER A 87 -28.73 -1.55 14.95
C SER A 87 -29.03 -0.08 14.65
N THR A 88 -29.84 0.17 13.64
CA THR A 88 -30.22 1.52 13.22
C THR A 88 -31.02 2.32 14.26
N SER A 89 -31.62 1.64 15.25
CA SER A 89 -32.48 2.25 16.28
C SER A 89 -31.84 2.39 17.65
N GLY A 90 -30.56 2.09 17.80
CA GLY A 90 -29.92 1.99 19.11
C GLY A 90 -28.74 2.94 19.30
N TYR A 91 -28.91 4.25 19.02
CA TYR A 91 -27.88 5.25 19.28
C TYR A 91 -28.29 6.19 20.41
N ASP A 92 -27.32 6.65 21.18
CA ASP A 92 -27.48 7.77 22.10
C ASP A 92 -27.48 9.12 21.38
N VAL A 93 -27.60 10.22 22.13
CA VAL A 93 -27.63 11.60 21.61
C VAL A 93 -26.31 12.04 20.96
N TYR A 94 -25.22 11.32 21.20
CA TYR A 94 -23.89 11.56 20.62
C TYR A 94 -23.55 10.58 19.48
N GLY A 95 -24.54 9.77 19.05
CA GLY A 95 -24.35 8.76 18.02
C GLY A 95 -23.49 7.56 18.47
N GLN A 96 -23.45 7.28 19.78
CA GLN A 96 -22.83 6.06 20.31
C GLN A 96 -23.85 4.91 20.23
N PRO A 97 -23.47 3.74 19.72
CA PRO A 97 -24.38 2.62 19.67
C PRO A 97 -24.64 2.07 21.10
N LEU A 98 -25.91 1.98 21.47
CA LEU A 98 -26.34 1.37 22.72
C LEU A 98 -26.42 -0.15 22.63
N GLN A 99 -26.83 -0.66 21.45
CA GLN A 99 -26.94 -2.08 21.15
C GLN A 99 -26.23 -2.37 19.80
N PHE A 100 -25.46 -3.44 19.78
CA PHE A 100 -24.72 -3.87 18.63
C PHE A 100 -24.54 -5.38 18.64
N THR A 101 -24.17 -5.95 17.49
CA THR A 101 -23.99 -7.39 17.33
C THR A 101 -22.60 -7.67 16.78
N ALA A 102 -21.79 -8.42 17.52
CA ALA A 102 -20.55 -8.99 17.01
C ALA A 102 -20.88 -10.02 15.94
N ARG A 103 -20.13 -10.02 14.84
CA ARG A 103 -20.38 -10.91 13.71
C ARG A 103 -19.07 -11.45 13.17
N SER A 104 -18.97 -12.76 13.01
CA SER A 104 -17.88 -13.37 12.25
C SER A 104 -18.01 -13.09 10.75
N LEU A 105 -16.89 -12.91 10.06
CA LEU A 105 -16.82 -12.80 8.60
C LEU A 105 -16.84 -14.16 7.90
N TYR A 106 -16.49 -15.24 8.62
CA TYR A 106 -16.21 -16.54 8.05
C TYR A 106 -17.29 -17.59 8.31
N ASN A 107 -18.17 -17.32 9.31
CA ASN A 107 -19.26 -18.20 9.68
C ASN A 107 -20.51 -17.42 10.12
N ASN A 108 -21.56 -18.12 10.53
CA ASN A 108 -22.83 -17.51 10.95
C ASN A 108 -22.84 -17.07 12.42
N TYR A 109 -21.68 -17.01 13.10
CA TYR A 109 -21.60 -16.58 14.49
C TYR A 109 -22.06 -15.12 14.63
N ARG A 110 -22.98 -14.91 15.60
CA ARG A 110 -23.52 -13.61 15.95
C ARG A 110 -23.72 -13.57 17.46
N TYR A 111 -23.28 -12.49 18.09
CA TYR A 111 -23.43 -12.30 19.53
C TYR A 111 -23.96 -10.90 19.82
N PRO A 112 -25.17 -10.77 20.44
CA PRO A 112 -25.74 -9.46 20.79
C PRO A 112 -25.01 -8.88 22.01
N LEU A 113 -24.71 -7.59 21.94
CA LEU A 113 -23.92 -6.86 22.94
C LEU A 113 -24.53 -5.50 23.24
N THR A 114 -24.21 -5.00 24.43
CA THR A 114 -24.47 -3.63 24.88
C THR A 114 -23.16 -2.96 25.27
N GLN A 115 -23.21 -1.67 25.63
CA GLN A 115 -22.02 -0.95 26.10
C GLN A 115 -21.47 -1.50 27.43
N GLU A 116 -22.26 -2.29 28.16
CA GLU A 116 -21.86 -2.92 29.42
C GLU A 116 -21.21 -4.30 29.22
N THR A 117 -21.48 -4.96 28.09
CA THR A 117 -21.02 -6.33 27.82
C THR A 117 -19.93 -6.39 26.77
N GLY A 118 -19.66 -5.27 26.07
CA GLY A 118 -18.63 -5.21 25.05
C GLY A 118 -18.10 -3.80 24.83
N VAL A 119 -16.83 -3.71 24.47
CA VAL A 119 -16.13 -2.45 24.22
C VAL A 119 -15.96 -2.23 22.72
N MET A 120 -16.49 -1.12 22.22
CA MET A 120 -16.29 -0.69 20.85
C MET A 120 -14.89 -0.12 20.65
N ILE A 121 -14.21 -0.59 19.63
CA ILE A 121 -12.92 -0.11 19.16
C ILE A 121 -13.14 0.61 17.84
N TYR A 122 -12.61 1.82 17.68
CA TYR A 122 -12.76 2.62 16.46
C TYR A 122 -11.44 2.75 15.71
N ASN A 123 -11.54 2.81 14.38
CA ASN A 123 -10.38 2.95 13.51
C ASN A 123 -9.69 4.32 13.63
N ASN A 124 -10.50 5.38 13.74
CA ASN A 124 -10.06 6.77 13.80
C ASN A 124 -11.09 7.63 14.54
N TYR A 125 -10.74 8.88 14.77
CA TYR A 125 -11.61 9.85 15.47
C TYR A 125 -12.99 10.03 14.80
N LEU A 126 -13.07 9.94 13.47
CA LEU A 126 -14.34 10.03 12.74
C LEU A 126 -15.13 8.72 12.73
N ARG A 127 -14.58 7.62 13.27
CA ARG A 127 -15.19 6.28 13.32
C ARG A 127 -15.55 5.71 11.94
N THR A 128 -14.77 6.08 10.93
CA THR A 128 -15.00 5.69 9.54
C THR A 128 -14.00 4.62 9.07
N PRO A 129 -14.40 3.76 8.12
CA PRO A 129 -13.45 2.86 7.47
C PRO A 129 -12.43 3.65 6.64
N SER A 130 -11.22 3.12 6.50
CA SER A 130 -10.15 3.73 5.70
C SER A 130 -9.84 2.94 4.41
N LEU A 131 -10.50 1.82 4.18
CA LEU A 131 -10.23 0.96 3.04
C LEU A 131 -10.45 1.67 1.70
N MET A 132 -11.51 2.49 1.59
CA MET A 132 -11.83 3.19 0.34
C MET A 132 -10.75 4.21 -0.05
N GLN A 133 -10.09 4.84 0.94
CA GLN A 133 -8.96 5.73 0.68
C GLN A 133 -7.77 4.94 0.13
N LEU A 134 -7.49 3.74 0.67
CA LEU A 134 -6.43 2.86 0.16
C LEU A 134 -6.72 2.38 -1.25
N VAL A 135 -7.98 2.04 -1.57
CA VAL A 135 -8.42 1.72 -2.94
C VAL A 135 -8.11 2.88 -3.89
N SER A 136 -8.44 4.11 -3.49
CA SER A 136 -8.16 5.31 -4.31
C SER A 136 -6.66 5.51 -4.57
N PHE A 137 -5.80 5.28 -3.56
CA PHE A 137 -4.34 5.34 -3.75
C PHE A 137 -3.84 4.23 -4.66
N ALA A 138 -4.31 2.99 -4.49
CA ALA A 138 -3.95 1.85 -5.32
C ALA A 138 -4.32 2.08 -6.80
N ASP A 139 -5.54 2.60 -7.06
CA ASP A 139 -5.99 2.93 -8.42
C ASP A 139 -5.13 4.02 -9.08
N ARG A 140 -4.74 5.04 -8.31
CA ARG A 140 -3.84 6.10 -8.82
C ARG A 140 -2.46 5.55 -9.15
N LEU A 141 -1.90 4.68 -8.30
CA LEU A 141 -0.60 4.04 -8.52
C LEU A 141 -0.62 3.13 -9.75
N GLY A 142 -1.65 2.30 -9.89
CA GLY A 142 -1.80 1.42 -11.05
C GLY A 142 -1.93 2.20 -12.35
N LYS A 143 -2.71 3.29 -12.37
CA LYS A 143 -2.83 4.18 -13.55
C LYS A 143 -1.51 4.83 -13.94
N ILE A 144 -0.67 5.21 -12.98
CA ILE A 144 0.65 5.77 -13.29
C ILE A 144 1.55 4.70 -13.90
N ASP A 145 1.51 3.44 -13.43
CA ASP A 145 2.27 2.35 -14.05
C ASP A 145 1.84 2.10 -15.49
N GLU A 146 0.52 2.08 -15.77
CA GLU A 146 0.00 2.00 -17.14
C GLU A 146 0.58 3.11 -18.04
N ILE A 147 0.60 4.35 -17.55
CA ILE A 147 1.11 5.49 -18.33
C ILE A 147 2.63 5.38 -18.54
N ILE A 148 3.37 4.90 -17.52
CA ILE A 148 4.81 4.64 -17.64
C ILE A 148 5.05 3.59 -18.72
N ASP A 149 4.34 2.48 -18.70
CA ASP A 149 4.47 1.40 -19.69
C ASP A 149 4.14 1.88 -21.10
N ILE A 150 3.06 2.67 -21.26
CA ILE A 150 2.70 3.27 -22.55
C ILE A 150 3.80 4.22 -23.02
N ASN A 151 4.34 5.08 -22.14
CA ASN A 151 5.37 6.03 -22.49
C ASN A 151 6.68 5.34 -22.88
N VAL A 152 7.08 4.31 -22.13
CA VAL A 152 8.27 3.48 -22.47
C VAL A 152 8.05 2.73 -23.78
N ASN A 153 6.87 2.17 -24.00
CA ASN A 153 6.55 1.49 -25.26
C ASN A 153 6.49 2.46 -26.45
N ALA A 154 6.08 3.71 -26.26
CA ALA A 154 6.09 4.74 -27.31
C ALA A 154 7.50 5.16 -27.73
N GLN A 155 8.53 4.88 -26.92
CA GLN A 155 9.94 5.07 -27.32
C GLN A 155 10.43 3.98 -28.27
N LYS A 156 9.74 2.84 -28.35
CA LYS A 156 10.01 1.86 -29.41
C LYS A 156 9.60 2.49 -30.74
N THR A 157 10.53 2.63 -31.68
CA THR A 157 10.24 3.16 -33.03
C THR A 157 9.30 2.21 -33.76
N PRO A 158 7.99 2.54 -33.95
CA PRO A 158 7.11 1.69 -34.72
C PRO A 158 7.53 1.70 -36.19
N ILE A 159 7.71 0.54 -36.76
CA ILE A 159 8.01 0.37 -38.19
C ILE A 159 6.70 -0.01 -38.89
N LEU A 160 6.23 0.87 -39.77
CA LEU A 160 5.14 0.54 -40.67
C LEU A 160 5.69 -0.30 -41.83
N ILE A 161 5.28 -1.55 -41.89
CA ILE A 161 5.66 -2.48 -42.99
C ILE A 161 4.47 -2.57 -43.92
N LEU A 162 4.63 -2.01 -45.13
CA LEU A 162 3.68 -2.16 -46.21
C LEU A 162 4.07 -3.40 -47.03
N ALA A 163 3.27 -4.46 -46.95
CA ALA A 163 3.57 -5.70 -47.67
C ALA A 163 2.30 -6.26 -48.32
N ASP A 164 2.50 -6.83 -49.52
CA ASP A 164 1.48 -7.65 -50.16
C ASP A 164 1.14 -8.88 -49.32
N GLU A 165 -0.06 -9.42 -49.51
CA GLU A 165 -0.56 -10.59 -48.76
C GLU A 165 0.44 -11.78 -48.79
N SER A 166 1.13 -11.99 -49.94
CA SER A 166 2.14 -13.02 -50.13
C SER A 166 3.39 -12.85 -49.26
N LYS A 167 3.74 -11.60 -48.89
CA LYS A 167 4.94 -11.25 -48.12
C LYS A 167 4.63 -11.01 -46.62
N ARG A 168 3.36 -10.90 -46.25
CA ARG A 168 2.90 -10.56 -44.91
C ARG A 168 3.42 -11.48 -43.81
N LEU A 169 3.44 -12.79 -44.08
CA LEU A 169 3.92 -13.77 -43.10
C LEU A 169 5.44 -13.64 -42.87
N THR A 170 6.19 -13.43 -43.93
CA THR A 170 7.67 -13.24 -43.89
C THR A 170 8.00 -11.98 -43.09
N MET A 171 7.28 -10.88 -43.37
CA MET A 171 7.46 -9.60 -42.67
C MET A 171 7.09 -9.69 -41.19
N LYS A 172 5.99 -10.38 -40.84
CA LYS A 172 5.62 -10.65 -39.46
C LYS A 172 6.69 -11.43 -38.71
N ASN A 173 7.26 -12.46 -39.30
CA ASN A 173 8.34 -13.25 -38.72
C ASN A 173 9.62 -12.43 -38.53
N LEU A 174 9.92 -11.55 -39.47
CA LEU A 174 11.05 -10.61 -39.41
C LEU A 174 10.89 -9.64 -38.21
N TYR A 175 9.71 -9.05 -38.07
CA TYR A 175 9.41 -8.12 -36.97
C TYR A 175 9.48 -8.83 -35.62
N MET A 176 8.93 -10.04 -35.51
CA MET A 176 9.01 -10.84 -34.28
C MET A 176 10.45 -11.17 -33.85
N LYS A 177 11.37 -11.35 -34.83
CA LYS A 177 12.81 -11.54 -34.53
C LYS A 177 13.46 -10.27 -34.01
N TYR A 178 13.06 -9.12 -34.56
CA TYR A 178 13.54 -7.80 -34.11
C TYR A 178 13.07 -7.49 -32.68
N ASP A 179 11.78 -7.74 -32.38
CA ASP A 179 11.21 -7.53 -31.05
C ASP A 179 11.80 -8.49 -29.99
N GLY A 180 12.38 -9.62 -30.44
CA GLY A 180 13.13 -10.56 -29.61
C GLY A 180 14.58 -10.15 -29.29
N ASN A 181 14.98 -8.87 -29.50
CA ASN A 181 16.32 -8.33 -29.25
C ASN A 181 17.44 -9.03 -30.03
N GLN A 182 17.17 -9.59 -31.22
CA GLN A 182 18.20 -10.18 -32.05
C GLN A 182 18.95 -9.10 -32.82
N PRO A 183 20.31 -9.08 -32.78
CA PRO A 183 21.12 -8.05 -33.45
C PRO A 183 21.15 -8.18 -34.99
N PHE A 184 20.64 -9.29 -35.54
CA PHE A 184 20.65 -9.57 -36.98
C PHE A 184 19.26 -9.94 -37.47
N ILE A 185 18.87 -9.34 -38.60
CA ILE A 185 17.62 -9.64 -39.28
C ILE A 185 17.97 -10.17 -40.66
N PHE A 186 17.60 -11.42 -40.97
CA PHE A 186 17.71 -11.98 -42.29
C PHE A 186 16.40 -11.71 -43.04
N GLY A 187 16.50 -10.91 -44.12
CA GLY A 187 15.42 -10.59 -45.03
C GLY A 187 15.45 -11.41 -46.31
N ASP A 188 14.33 -11.51 -47.02
CA ASP A 188 14.25 -12.08 -48.35
C ASP A 188 14.92 -11.12 -49.37
N LYS A 189 15.62 -11.69 -50.38
CA LYS A 189 16.28 -10.91 -51.46
C LYS A 189 15.32 -10.02 -52.25
N ASN A 190 14.05 -10.29 -52.25
CA ASN A 190 13.01 -9.57 -53.00
C ASN A 190 12.36 -8.42 -52.18
N LEU A 191 12.85 -8.16 -50.97
CA LEU A 191 12.38 -7.06 -50.11
C LEU A 191 13.05 -5.75 -50.55
N SER A 192 12.23 -4.77 -50.90
CA SER A 192 12.68 -3.41 -51.17
C SER A 192 12.82 -2.63 -49.87
N ILE A 193 13.88 -1.85 -49.72
CA ILE A 193 14.08 -0.94 -48.57
C ILE A 193 12.93 0.09 -48.47
N ASN A 194 12.28 0.40 -49.58
CA ASN A 194 11.16 1.35 -49.65
C ASN A 194 9.86 0.79 -49.05
N ASP A 195 9.80 -0.51 -48.78
CA ASP A 195 8.62 -1.15 -48.13
C ASP A 195 8.60 -0.92 -46.60
N PHE A 196 9.64 -0.28 -46.05
CA PHE A 196 9.79 0.01 -44.65
C PHE A 196 9.67 1.52 -44.39
N THR A 197 8.68 1.93 -43.64
CA THR A 197 8.55 3.31 -43.16
C THR A 197 8.63 3.34 -41.64
N VAL A 198 9.60 4.07 -41.11
CA VAL A 198 9.69 4.31 -39.68
C VAL A 198 8.71 5.42 -39.33
N LEU A 199 7.70 5.11 -38.56
CA LEU A 199 6.80 6.11 -38.00
C LEU A 199 7.54 6.81 -36.86
N LYS A 200 7.91 8.06 -37.05
CA LYS A 200 8.41 8.88 -35.94
C LYS A 200 7.27 9.17 -34.99
N THR A 201 7.35 8.62 -33.82
CA THR A 201 6.49 9.06 -32.69
C THR A 201 7.24 10.19 -32.01
N ASP A 202 6.75 11.43 -32.12
CA ASP A 202 7.28 12.58 -31.37
C ASP A 202 6.81 12.57 -29.91
N ALA A 203 6.57 11.38 -29.33
CA ALA A 203 6.16 11.23 -27.94
C ALA A 203 7.31 11.61 -27.00
N PRO A 204 7.16 12.66 -26.18
CA PRO A 204 8.22 13.05 -25.25
C PRO A 204 8.45 11.94 -24.22
N TYR A 205 9.72 11.66 -23.90
CA TYR A 205 10.06 10.77 -22.82
C TYR A 205 9.78 11.48 -21.48
N VAL A 206 8.80 10.98 -20.73
CA VAL A 206 8.38 11.55 -19.43
C VAL A 206 8.36 10.50 -18.32
N ALA A 207 8.88 9.30 -18.55
CA ALA A 207 8.83 8.19 -17.59
C ALA A 207 9.47 8.55 -16.25
N ASP A 208 10.57 9.29 -16.24
CA ASP A 208 11.26 9.73 -15.01
C ASP A 208 10.35 10.60 -14.14
N LYS A 209 9.65 11.57 -14.75
CA LYS A 209 8.70 12.44 -14.03
C LYS A 209 7.48 11.67 -13.52
N LEU A 210 7.01 10.69 -14.28
CA LEU A 210 5.91 9.82 -13.87
C LEU A 210 6.33 8.94 -12.68
N TYR A 211 7.57 8.47 -12.66
CA TYR A 211 8.10 7.72 -11.52
C TYR A 211 8.23 8.58 -10.25
N GLU A 212 8.61 9.84 -10.37
CA GLU A 212 8.59 10.81 -9.26
C GLU A 212 7.17 11.00 -8.72
N ILE A 213 6.18 11.20 -9.59
CA ILE A 213 4.77 11.33 -9.22
C ILE A 213 4.27 10.04 -8.52
N LYS A 214 4.63 8.86 -9.04
CA LYS A 214 4.31 7.57 -8.40
C LYS A 214 4.86 7.51 -6.98
N THR A 215 6.11 7.90 -6.79
CA THR A 215 6.76 7.94 -5.47
C THR A 215 6.03 8.91 -4.52
N GLN A 216 5.63 10.08 -5.03
CA GLN A 216 4.85 11.06 -4.24
C GLN A 216 3.50 10.49 -3.82
N ILE A 217 2.74 9.85 -4.73
CA ILE A 217 1.45 9.23 -4.40
C ILE A 217 1.62 8.12 -3.35
N PHE A 218 2.66 7.30 -3.47
CA PHE A 218 2.95 6.27 -2.47
C PHE A 218 3.29 6.88 -1.11
N ASN A 219 4.10 7.93 -1.07
CA ASN A 219 4.42 8.67 0.14
C ASN A 219 3.20 9.35 0.77
N GLU A 220 2.27 9.90 -0.05
CA GLU A 220 0.99 10.41 0.44
C GLU A 220 0.16 9.31 1.12
N ALA A 221 0.14 8.10 0.56
CA ALA A 221 -0.55 6.96 1.16
C ALA A 221 0.08 6.55 2.49
N LEU A 222 1.42 6.52 2.60
CA LEU A 222 2.12 6.25 3.86
C LEU A 222 1.83 7.34 4.90
N THR A 223 1.89 8.61 4.52
CA THR A 223 1.55 9.75 5.40
C THR A 223 0.11 9.64 5.90
N PHE A 224 -0.84 9.28 5.03
CA PHE A 224 -2.24 9.04 5.41
C PHE A 224 -2.38 7.90 6.43
N LEU A 225 -1.58 6.84 6.32
CA LEU A 225 -1.53 5.76 7.29
C LEU A 225 -0.81 6.14 8.59
N GLY A 226 0.02 7.17 8.58
CA GLY A 226 0.88 7.56 9.70
C GLY A 226 2.20 6.78 9.72
N ILE A 227 2.63 6.23 8.58
CA ILE A 227 3.91 5.53 8.42
C ILE A 227 4.97 6.53 7.96
N SER A 228 6.14 6.49 8.59
CA SER A 228 7.27 7.32 8.18
C SER A 228 7.69 7.01 6.74
N ASN A 229 7.87 8.07 5.94
CA ASN A 229 8.23 7.96 4.53
C ASN A 229 9.52 8.71 4.20
N THR A 230 10.41 8.83 5.15
CA THR A 230 11.71 9.48 4.94
C THR A 230 12.50 8.67 3.91
N SER A 231 12.44 9.10 2.65
CA SER A 231 13.11 8.39 1.56
C SER A 231 14.62 8.53 1.68
N PHE A 232 15.33 7.43 1.64
CA PHE A 232 16.79 7.31 1.67
C PHE A 232 17.52 8.09 0.56
N GLN A 233 16.82 8.56 -0.46
CA GLN A 233 17.42 9.26 -1.61
C GLN A 233 17.92 10.68 -1.31
N LYS A 234 17.60 11.27 -0.15
CA LYS A 234 18.03 12.62 0.23
C LYS A 234 18.92 12.67 1.48
N LYS A 235 19.62 11.59 1.82
CA LYS A 235 20.47 11.53 3.03
C LYS A 235 21.55 12.60 3.12
N GLU A 236 21.98 13.22 2.04
CA GLU A 236 23.17 14.09 2.08
C GLU A 236 22.91 15.57 2.43
N ARG A 237 21.65 16.06 2.47
CA ARG A 237 21.38 17.51 2.70
C ARG A 237 20.02 17.85 3.34
N LEU A 238 19.38 16.95 4.07
CA LEU A 238 18.16 17.34 4.78
C LEU A 238 18.53 18.11 6.05
N ILE A 239 18.20 19.39 6.07
CA ILE A 239 18.24 20.22 7.28
C ILE A 239 17.18 19.66 8.23
N THR A 240 17.54 19.46 9.49
CA THR A 240 16.69 18.88 10.56
C THR A 240 15.27 19.49 10.59
N ASP A 241 15.14 20.77 10.24
CA ASP A 241 13.87 21.50 10.19
C ASP A 241 12.93 21.04 9.06
N GLU A 242 13.45 20.57 7.90
CA GLU A 242 12.61 20.04 6.81
C GLU A 242 12.07 18.65 7.13
N VAL A 243 12.87 17.81 7.79
CA VAL A 243 12.43 16.50 8.27
C VAL A 243 11.29 16.67 9.26
N THR A 244 11.44 17.57 10.22
CA THR A 244 10.44 17.85 11.26
C THR A 244 9.12 18.38 10.67
N ARG A 245 9.17 19.24 9.64
CA ARG A 245 7.97 19.75 8.96
C ARG A 245 7.21 18.65 8.19
N ASN A 246 7.93 17.77 7.49
CA ASN A 246 7.32 16.69 6.73
C ASN A 246 6.71 15.60 7.65
N MET A 247 7.22 15.43 8.86
CA MET A 247 6.70 14.47 9.84
C MET A 247 5.38 14.91 10.50
N GLY A 248 5.03 16.19 10.48
CA GLY A 248 3.85 16.71 11.18
C GLY A 248 2.53 16.04 10.75
N GLY A 249 2.33 15.84 9.45
CA GLY A 249 1.14 15.15 8.90
C GLY A 249 1.10 13.66 9.28
N THR A 250 2.24 13.00 9.23
CA THR A 250 2.40 11.59 9.60
C THR A 250 2.11 11.37 11.08
N ILE A 251 2.67 12.21 11.96
CA ILE A 251 2.44 12.16 13.41
C ILE A 251 0.96 12.40 13.74
N ALA A 252 0.32 13.37 13.10
CA ALA A 252 -1.10 13.65 13.31
C ALA A 252 -2.00 12.49 12.88
N ALA A 253 -1.72 11.87 11.72
CA ALA A 253 -2.46 10.70 11.23
C ALA A 253 -2.27 9.49 12.17
N ARG A 254 -1.05 9.26 12.64
CA ARG A 254 -0.68 8.23 13.61
C ARG A 254 -1.44 8.40 14.93
N TYR A 255 -1.39 9.60 15.50
CA TYR A 255 -2.04 9.93 16.76
C TYR A 255 -3.55 9.73 16.71
N ASN A 256 -4.24 10.17 15.64
CA ASN A 256 -5.68 10.02 15.50
C ASN A 256 -6.14 8.54 15.53
N ARG A 257 -5.33 7.64 15.00
CA ARG A 257 -5.64 6.20 14.96
C ARG A 257 -5.28 5.51 16.28
N LEU A 258 -4.10 5.83 16.81
CA LEU A 258 -3.61 5.24 18.07
C LEU A 258 -4.49 5.63 19.24
N ASN A 259 -4.84 6.91 19.37
CA ASN A 259 -5.64 7.42 20.48
C ASN A 259 -6.99 6.72 20.64
N GLU A 260 -7.68 6.38 19.55
CA GLU A 260 -8.96 5.65 19.62
C GLU A 260 -8.76 4.19 20.08
N ARG A 261 -7.65 3.55 19.73
CA ARG A 261 -7.28 2.23 20.23
C ARG A 261 -6.94 2.26 21.71
N GLN A 262 -6.16 3.24 22.15
CA GLN A 262 -5.79 3.41 23.57
C GLN A 262 -7.00 3.69 24.46
N LYS A 263 -7.93 4.55 24.02
CA LYS A 263 -9.21 4.75 24.71
C LYS A 263 -10.04 3.46 24.84
N ALA A 264 -9.96 2.60 23.81
CA ALA A 264 -10.62 1.30 23.88
C ALA A 264 -9.90 0.36 24.87
N CYS A 265 -8.56 0.36 24.91
CA CYS A 265 -7.79 -0.39 25.90
C CYS A 265 -8.14 0.01 27.33
N GLU A 266 -8.23 1.31 27.64
CA GLU A 266 -8.64 1.80 28.94
C GLU A 266 -10.02 1.26 29.36
N LYS A 267 -10.99 1.27 28.43
CA LYS A 267 -12.33 0.71 28.67
C LYS A 267 -12.33 -0.81 28.85
N ILE A 268 -11.54 -1.53 28.04
CA ILE A 268 -11.37 -2.98 28.15
C ILE A 268 -10.79 -3.33 29.52
N ASN A 269 -9.75 -2.63 29.95
CA ASN A 269 -9.12 -2.85 31.24
C ASN A 269 -10.06 -2.57 32.40
N SER A 270 -10.86 -1.49 32.31
CA SER A 270 -11.83 -1.14 33.31
C SER A 270 -13.00 -2.15 33.40
N LEU A 271 -13.48 -2.66 32.26
CA LEU A 271 -14.68 -3.53 32.23
C LEU A 271 -14.35 -4.99 32.53
N PHE A 272 -13.21 -5.47 32.05
CA PHE A 272 -12.82 -6.89 32.11
C PHE A 272 -11.67 -7.17 33.08
N ASN A 273 -11.12 -6.14 33.74
CA ASN A 273 -9.99 -6.24 34.66
C ASN A 273 -8.75 -6.90 33.97
N LEU A 274 -8.47 -6.49 32.74
CA LEU A 274 -7.33 -6.92 31.95
C LEU A 274 -6.25 -5.83 31.97
N ASN A 275 -5.09 -6.12 31.35
CA ASN A 275 -4.03 -5.15 31.15
C ASN A 275 -3.64 -5.12 29.65
N VAL A 276 -4.57 -4.65 28.83
CA VAL A 276 -4.40 -4.52 27.37
C VAL A 276 -3.87 -3.14 27.05
N TRP A 277 -2.91 -3.07 26.15
CA TRP A 277 -2.39 -1.81 25.64
C TRP A 277 -2.12 -1.90 24.14
N CYS A 278 -2.17 -0.77 23.47
CA CYS A 278 -1.89 -0.65 22.04
C CYS A 278 -0.86 0.44 21.81
N GLU A 279 0.17 0.11 21.04
CA GLU A 279 1.24 1.01 20.64
C GLU A 279 1.42 0.98 19.12
N TYR A 280 2.02 2.03 18.59
CA TYR A 280 2.47 2.03 17.22
C TYR A 280 3.78 1.27 17.15
N LYS A 281 3.95 0.35 16.18
CA LYS A 281 5.23 -0.33 15.98
C LYS A 281 6.30 0.70 15.68
N GLU A 282 7.38 0.69 16.45
CA GLU A 282 8.52 1.53 16.21
C GLU A 282 9.10 1.19 14.82
N ASP A 283 9.20 2.21 13.98
CA ASP A 283 9.89 2.07 12.71
C ASP A 283 11.38 1.83 13.00
N TYR A 284 11.94 0.73 12.52
CA TYR A 284 13.36 0.42 12.63
C TYR A 284 14.25 1.57 12.12
N ASP A 285 13.75 2.35 11.18
CA ASP A 285 14.44 3.51 10.62
C ASP A 285 14.62 4.67 11.63
N ASP A 286 13.68 4.87 12.56
CA ASP A 286 13.81 5.93 13.58
C ASP A 286 14.93 5.58 14.59
N ARG A 287 15.13 4.30 14.91
CA ARG A 287 16.25 3.85 15.78
C ARG A 287 17.59 4.01 15.10
N LEU A 288 17.72 3.62 13.83
CA LEU A 288 18.95 3.77 13.05
C LEU A 288 19.35 5.23 12.86
N ILE A 289 18.37 6.13 12.70
CA ILE A 289 18.64 7.58 12.57
C ILE A 289 19.13 8.16 13.91
N VAL A 290 18.58 7.71 15.03
CA VAL A 290 19.00 8.18 16.37
C VAL A 290 20.36 7.64 16.73
N GLU A 291 20.63 6.34 16.46
CA GLU A 291 21.95 5.73 16.71
C GLU A 291 23.04 6.37 15.83
N ASP A 292 22.78 6.59 14.53
CA ASP A 292 23.71 7.30 13.62
C ASP A 292 23.95 8.75 14.05
N ALA A 293 22.93 9.43 14.59
CA ALA A 293 23.08 10.82 15.05
C ALA A 293 23.89 10.92 16.35
N ASP A 294 23.76 9.97 17.24
CA ASP A 294 24.53 9.88 18.47
C ASP A 294 25.98 9.45 18.20
N ASP A 295 26.21 8.52 17.28
CA ASP A 295 27.55 8.16 16.83
C ASP A 295 28.28 9.32 16.15
N VAL A 296 27.59 10.12 15.32
CA VAL A 296 28.17 11.31 14.71
C VAL A 296 28.50 12.39 15.75
N ARG A 297 27.66 12.56 16.79
CA ARG A 297 27.95 13.45 17.92
C ARG A 297 29.13 13.00 18.75
N TYR A 298 29.24 11.70 19.03
CA TYR A 298 30.37 11.11 19.73
C TYR A 298 31.67 11.31 18.96
N GLN A 299 31.68 11.04 17.66
CA GLN A 299 32.88 11.23 16.82
C GLN A 299 33.30 12.69 16.70
N LYS A 300 32.35 13.65 16.66
CA LYS A 300 32.68 15.08 16.69
C LYS A 300 33.29 15.51 18.02
N GLN A 301 32.72 15.07 19.14
CA GLN A 301 33.25 15.41 20.46
C GLN A 301 34.63 14.80 20.71
N THR A 302 34.91 13.61 20.18
CA THR A 302 36.22 12.97 20.28
C THR A 302 37.26 13.72 19.46
N LYS A 303 36.92 14.12 18.21
CA LYS A 303 37.82 14.92 17.36
C LYS A 303 38.08 16.33 17.89
N GLU A 304 37.11 16.97 18.54
CA GLU A 304 37.31 18.26 19.19
C GLU A 304 38.16 18.17 20.45
N LYS A 305 38.14 17.04 21.17
CA LYS A 305 39.04 16.79 22.32
C LYS A 305 40.47 16.51 21.87
N GLU A 306 40.67 15.69 20.85
CA GLU A 306 41.97 15.40 20.25
C GLU A 306 42.62 16.61 19.59
N GLY A 307 41.82 17.51 19.00
CA GLY A 307 42.28 18.80 18.44
C GLY A 307 42.78 19.78 19.53
N LYS A 308 42.10 19.83 20.68
CA LYS A 308 42.50 20.68 21.81
C LYS A 308 43.68 20.17 22.59
N GLU A 309 43.97 18.88 22.59
CA GLU A 309 45.18 18.28 23.20
C GLU A 309 46.42 18.53 22.34
N LYS A 310 46.27 18.63 21.01
CA LYS A 310 47.42 18.95 20.11
C LYS A 310 47.79 20.40 20.04
N ASP A 311 46.89 21.31 20.41
CA ASP A 311 47.17 22.74 20.48
C ASP A 311 47.78 23.20 21.84
N ASN A 312 47.89 22.29 22.81
CA ASN A 312 48.44 22.54 24.12
C ASN A 312 49.80 21.82 24.37
N GLU A 313 50.36 21.13 23.35
CA GLU A 313 51.75 20.67 23.32
C GLU A 313 52.61 21.58 22.42
#